data_bc05e805b13a7330c6d3f4a0fec8e3b7
#
_entry.id   bc05e805b13a7330c6d3f4a0fec8e3b7
#
_cell.length_a   1.000
_cell.length_b   1.000
_cell.length_c   1.000
_cell.angle_alpha   90.00
_cell.angle_beta   90.00
_cell.angle_gamma   90.00
#
_symmetry.space_group_name_H-M   'P 1'
#
loop_
_entity.id
_entity.type
_entity.pdbx_description
1 polymer ?
#
loop_
_entity_poly.entity_id
_entity_poly.type
_entity_poly.pdbx_seq_one_letter_code
_entity_poly.pdbx_strand_id
1 'polypeptide(L)'
;MGLGAYCTAWKRQTKYFGHQRSSQYSSLVYDNRGMGSSDKPSCRYSTSEMAKDAIDLLRHIGWLPPSSSSASASPSPTPTRGLHVVGVSMGGMIAQEVALLIPQHIASLSLVSTAPRLVRTVPFIENLRQRINMFIPRDIDVQLDEIAHRLFSDEFLKQPDTEQPADSGLNYPTNRDRFAASELDKRHDKEGFTRKGFILQAIAAGWHHKSAKQIAQIAEQVGRERIAVLHGTYDRMITFHHAEMLKEQLGEGIQFKVWQGKGHVLMWEEEDELNAFLEDLFKRCEGLSR
;
A
#
# COMPACT_ATOMS: atom_id res chain seq x y z
N MET A 1 0.71 -0.06 4.00
CA MET A 1 2.05 0.27 3.42
C MET A 1 2.64 -0.94 2.72
N GLY A 2 3.61 -0.68 1.82
CA GLY A 2 4.41 -1.70 1.15
C GLY A 2 5.38 -2.43 2.07
N LEU A 3 6.08 -3.40 1.49
CA LEU A 3 7.09 -4.22 2.16
C LEU A 3 8.20 -3.35 2.79
N GLY A 4 8.47 -3.54 4.07
CA GLY A 4 9.55 -2.88 4.78
C GLY A 4 9.38 -1.36 4.97
N ALA A 5 8.20 -0.80 4.67
CA ALA A 5 7.92 0.61 4.83
C ALA A 5 7.27 0.90 6.18
N TYR A 6 7.57 2.08 6.74
CA TYR A 6 6.92 2.64 7.92
C TYR A 6 5.67 3.43 7.55
N CYS A 7 4.81 3.66 8.52
CA CYS A 7 3.61 4.50 8.36
C CYS A 7 3.95 5.94 7.91
N THR A 8 5.14 6.44 8.25
CA THR A 8 5.66 7.76 7.82
C THR A 8 5.79 7.90 6.30
N ALA A 9 5.83 6.80 5.55
CA ALA A 9 5.81 6.88 4.08
C ALA A 9 4.49 7.46 3.52
N TRP A 10 3.42 7.49 4.34
CA TRP A 10 2.15 8.13 4.02
C TRP A 10 2.09 9.62 4.42
N LYS A 11 3.20 10.24 4.86
CA LYS A 11 3.19 11.62 5.39
C LYS A 11 2.53 12.64 4.47
N ARG A 12 2.66 12.50 3.14
CA ARG A 12 2.04 13.37 2.14
C ARG A 12 0.52 13.22 2.13
N GLN A 13 0.03 12.00 2.12
CA GLN A 13 -1.40 11.68 2.15
C GLN A 13 -2.02 12.03 3.51
N THR A 14 -1.32 11.79 4.62
CA THR A 14 -1.80 12.22 5.94
C THR A 14 -1.83 13.73 6.08
N LYS A 15 -0.85 14.46 5.50
CA LYS A 15 -0.89 15.92 5.41
C LYS A 15 -2.13 16.40 4.64
N TYR A 16 -2.40 15.79 3.49
CA TYR A 16 -3.54 16.16 2.65
C TYR A 16 -4.87 15.82 3.32
N PHE A 17 -5.12 14.54 3.60
CA PHE A 17 -6.41 14.09 4.13
C PHE A 17 -6.57 14.36 5.63
N GLY A 18 -5.55 14.07 6.44
CA GLY A 18 -5.63 14.12 7.90
C GLY A 18 -5.45 15.52 8.49
N HIS A 19 -4.83 16.47 7.75
CA HIS A 19 -4.63 17.84 8.22
C HIS A 19 -5.38 18.85 7.34
N GLN A 20 -5.10 18.92 6.04
CA GLN A 20 -5.72 19.94 5.16
C GLN A 20 -7.22 19.68 4.93
N ARG A 21 -7.67 18.45 5.01
CA ARG A 21 -9.06 18.00 4.84
C ARG A 21 -9.64 17.38 6.12
N SER A 22 -9.09 17.72 7.27
CA SER A 22 -9.47 17.14 8.58
C SER A 22 -10.94 17.37 8.98
N SER A 23 -11.60 18.36 8.39
CA SER A 23 -13.05 18.55 8.55
C SER A 23 -13.91 17.50 7.81
N GLN A 24 -13.34 16.77 6.86
CA GLN A 24 -14.03 15.78 6.03
C GLN A 24 -13.54 14.35 6.28
N TYR A 25 -12.23 14.19 6.55
CA TYR A 25 -11.60 12.88 6.66
C TYR A 25 -10.80 12.73 7.96
N SER A 26 -10.84 11.54 8.51
CA SER A 26 -9.89 11.06 9.51
C SER A 26 -9.00 10.01 8.87
N SER A 27 -7.67 10.13 9.07
CA SER A 27 -6.70 9.21 8.47
C SER A 27 -6.09 8.30 9.53
N LEU A 28 -6.13 6.99 9.28
CA LEU A 28 -5.40 5.99 10.06
C LEU A 28 -4.24 5.45 9.22
N VAL A 29 -3.04 5.61 9.74
CA VAL A 29 -1.82 4.96 9.23
C VAL A 29 -1.13 4.22 10.37
N TYR A 30 -0.56 3.06 10.07
CA TYR A 30 0.10 2.23 11.07
C TYR A 30 1.25 1.44 10.44
N ASP A 31 2.19 1.02 11.26
CA ASP A 31 3.25 0.12 10.84
C ASP A 31 2.71 -1.31 10.80
N ASN A 32 2.90 -2.01 9.69
CA ASN A 32 2.57 -3.42 9.62
C ASN A 32 3.44 -4.22 10.59
N ARG A 33 2.90 -5.34 11.14
CA ARG A 33 3.69 -6.25 11.99
C ARG A 33 5.08 -6.51 11.40
N GLY A 34 6.09 -6.49 12.23
CA GLY A 34 7.49 -6.69 11.84
C GLY A 34 8.26 -5.42 11.51
N MET A 35 7.60 -4.24 11.47
CA MET A 35 8.21 -2.94 11.14
C MET A 35 7.83 -1.85 12.13
N GLY A 36 8.66 -0.81 12.17
CA GLY A 36 8.44 0.41 12.92
C GLY A 36 8.17 0.16 14.40
N SER A 37 7.15 0.81 14.91
CA SER A 37 6.72 0.68 16.31
C SER A 37 5.80 -0.52 16.58
N SER A 38 5.40 -1.26 15.54
CA SER A 38 4.56 -2.46 15.71
C SER A 38 5.37 -3.67 16.16
N ASP A 39 4.69 -4.61 16.81
CA ASP A 39 5.27 -5.86 17.27
C ASP A 39 5.93 -6.67 16.14
N LYS A 40 6.98 -7.42 16.51
CA LYS A 40 7.77 -8.24 15.61
C LYS A 40 7.74 -9.72 16.02
N PRO A 41 6.51 -10.35 16.01
CA PRO A 41 6.36 -11.71 16.48
C PRO A 41 7.20 -12.69 15.65
N SER A 42 7.71 -13.73 16.31
CA SER A 42 8.56 -14.76 15.70
C SER A 42 7.74 -15.89 15.08
N CYS A 43 6.74 -15.55 14.26
CA CYS A 43 5.88 -16.51 13.57
C CYS A 43 5.90 -16.23 12.07
N ARG A 44 5.28 -17.10 11.28
CA ARG A 44 5.07 -16.85 9.86
C ARG A 44 4.08 -15.69 9.67
N TYR A 45 4.43 -14.75 8.80
CA TYR A 45 3.52 -13.68 8.40
C TYR A 45 2.75 -14.06 7.14
N SER A 46 1.53 -13.54 7.02
CA SER A 46 0.72 -13.60 5.80
C SER A 46 -0.06 -12.29 5.64
N THR A 47 -0.45 -11.98 4.42
CA THR A 47 -1.31 -10.82 4.13
C THR A 47 -2.67 -10.95 4.81
N SER A 48 -3.17 -12.17 4.99
CA SER A 48 -4.42 -12.44 5.72
C SER A 48 -4.32 -12.13 7.21
N GLU A 49 -3.19 -12.47 7.86
CA GLU A 49 -2.97 -12.09 9.28
C GLU A 49 -2.81 -10.57 9.43
N MET A 50 -2.10 -9.92 8.50
CA MET A 50 -1.96 -8.45 8.50
C MET A 50 -3.31 -7.74 8.28
N ALA A 51 -4.21 -8.34 7.51
CA ALA A 51 -5.57 -7.82 7.35
C ALA A 51 -6.39 -7.94 8.63
N LYS A 52 -6.21 -9.01 9.40
CA LYS A 52 -6.83 -9.15 10.74
C LYS A 52 -6.29 -8.11 11.70
N ASP A 53 -4.97 -7.84 11.71
CA ASP A 53 -4.37 -6.76 12.50
C ASP A 53 -5.03 -5.41 12.20
N ALA A 54 -5.18 -5.10 10.90
CA ALA A 54 -5.85 -3.87 10.47
C ALA A 54 -7.29 -3.78 10.97
N ILE A 55 -8.04 -4.88 10.87
CA ILE A 55 -9.44 -4.95 11.31
C ILE A 55 -9.54 -4.83 12.83
N ASP A 56 -8.64 -5.45 13.57
CA ASP A 56 -8.61 -5.37 15.04
C ASP A 56 -8.23 -3.97 15.51
N LEU A 57 -7.30 -3.30 14.81
CA LEU A 57 -6.98 -1.90 15.05
C LEU A 57 -8.18 -0.99 14.79
N LEU A 58 -8.91 -1.18 13.67
CA LEU A 58 -10.13 -0.43 13.35
C LEU A 58 -11.22 -0.63 14.41
N ARG A 59 -11.35 -1.83 14.98
CA ARG A 59 -12.25 -2.10 16.10
C ARG A 59 -11.79 -1.41 17.37
N HIS A 60 -10.50 -1.46 17.66
CA HIS A 60 -9.92 -0.85 18.85
C HIS A 60 -10.16 0.66 18.91
N ILE A 61 -10.04 1.35 17.76
CA ILE A 61 -10.29 2.80 17.68
C ILE A 61 -11.76 3.17 17.45
N GLY A 62 -12.67 2.18 17.45
CA GLY A 62 -14.11 2.39 17.31
C GLY A 62 -14.61 2.69 15.89
N TRP A 63 -13.81 2.46 14.85
CA TRP A 63 -14.24 2.63 13.46
C TRP A 63 -15.00 1.42 12.91
N LEU A 64 -14.90 0.29 13.59
CA LEU A 64 -15.69 -0.91 13.35
C LEU A 64 -16.38 -1.37 14.65
N PRO A 65 -17.55 -2.01 14.56
CA PRO A 65 -18.18 -2.60 15.74
C PRO A 65 -17.29 -3.70 16.35
N PRO A 66 -17.40 -3.93 17.69
CA PRO A 66 -16.72 -5.05 18.33
C PRO A 66 -17.09 -6.38 17.66
N SER A 67 -16.17 -7.35 17.71
CA SER A 67 -16.50 -8.72 17.30
C SER A 67 -17.58 -9.25 18.23
N SER A 68 -18.79 -9.49 17.73
CA SER A 68 -19.91 -10.03 18.53
C SER A 68 -19.58 -11.45 18.98
N SER A 69 -19.11 -11.60 20.22
CA SER A 69 -19.05 -12.88 20.92
C SER A 69 -20.28 -13.12 21.83
N SER A 70 -21.29 -12.25 21.77
CA SER A 70 -22.52 -12.41 22.57
C SER A 70 -23.77 -12.35 21.68
N ALA A 71 -24.48 -13.46 21.64
CA ALA A 71 -25.73 -13.69 20.92
C ALA A 71 -26.95 -12.91 21.47
N SER A 72 -26.76 -11.76 22.09
CA SER A 72 -27.82 -10.95 22.70
C SER A 72 -27.87 -9.49 22.22
N ALA A 73 -27.21 -9.14 21.14
CA ALA A 73 -27.33 -7.80 20.59
C ALA A 73 -28.55 -7.68 19.68
N SER A 74 -29.40 -6.67 19.94
CA SER A 74 -30.44 -6.18 19.02
C SER A 74 -29.89 -6.07 17.58
N PRO A 75 -30.74 -6.22 16.54
CA PRO A 75 -30.27 -6.12 15.18
C PRO A 75 -29.47 -4.84 15.00
N SER A 76 -28.16 -5.03 14.73
CA SER A 76 -27.21 -3.93 14.51
C SER A 76 -27.74 -3.08 13.34
N PRO A 77 -27.69 -1.75 13.40
CA PRO A 77 -28.05 -0.91 12.29
C PRO A 77 -27.25 -1.36 11.05
N THR A 78 -27.87 -1.26 9.89
CA THR A 78 -27.23 -1.61 8.59
C THR A 78 -25.81 -1.10 8.56
N PRO A 79 -24.79 -1.95 8.26
CA PRO A 79 -23.41 -1.52 8.26
C PRO A 79 -23.23 -0.29 7.36
N THR A 80 -22.77 0.80 7.93
CA THR A 80 -22.44 1.99 7.15
C THR A 80 -21.13 1.80 6.45
N ARG A 81 -21.09 1.94 5.12
CA ARG A 81 -19.87 1.98 4.33
C ARG A 81 -19.13 3.30 4.60
N GLY A 82 -18.22 3.32 5.56
CA GLY A 82 -17.48 4.52 5.97
C GLY A 82 -15.97 4.44 5.77
N LEU A 83 -15.45 3.27 5.39
CA LEU A 83 -14.00 3.07 5.27
C LEU A 83 -13.52 3.25 3.82
N HIS A 84 -12.67 4.23 3.59
CA HIS A 84 -11.86 4.35 2.36
C HIS A 84 -10.54 3.61 2.58
N VAL A 85 -10.36 2.48 1.94
CA VAL A 85 -9.17 1.63 2.09
C VAL A 85 -8.21 1.88 0.95
N VAL A 86 -7.00 2.37 1.25
CA VAL A 86 -5.94 2.60 0.27
C VAL A 86 -4.74 1.73 0.61
N GLY A 87 -4.37 0.85 -0.31
CA GLY A 87 -3.23 -0.05 -0.13
C GLY A 87 -2.22 0.04 -1.28
N VAL A 88 -0.93 0.20 -0.93
CA VAL A 88 0.17 0.25 -1.90
C VAL A 88 1.02 -1.01 -1.80
N SER A 89 1.34 -1.63 -2.95
CA SER A 89 2.24 -2.79 -3.00
C SER A 89 1.72 -3.94 -2.12
N MET A 90 2.51 -4.45 -1.17
CA MET A 90 2.04 -5.42 -0.17
C MET A 90 0.80 -4.91 0.59
N GLY A 91 0.70 -3.59 0.85
CA GLY A 91 -0.49 -2.99 1.46
C GLY A 91 -1.75 -3.13 0.59
N GLY A 92 -1.61 -3.13 -0.74
CA GLY A 92 -2.70 -3.46 -1.67
C GLY A 92 -3.11 -4.94 -1.61
N MET A 93 -2.15 -5.83 -1.35
CA MET A 93 -2.44 -7.25 -1.09
C MET A 93 -3.21 -7.43 0.22
N ILE A 94 -2.82 -6.68 1.27
CA ILE A 94 -3.54 -6.65 2.56
C ILE A 94 -4.95 -6.06 2.37
N ALA A 95 -5.09 -4.99 1.58
CA ALA A 95 -6.38 -4.37 1.29
C ALA A 95 -7.37 -5.33 0.58
N GLN A 96 -6.86 -6.21 -0.29
CA GLN A 96 -7.68 -7.28 -0.90
C GLN A 96 -8.20 -8.27 0.15
N GLU A 97 -7.39 -8.63 1.14
CA GLU A 97 -7.81 -9.48 2.26
C GLU A 97 -8.84 -8.79 3.14
N VAL A 98 -8.63 -7.50 3.47
CA VAL A 98 -9.60 -6.68 4.21
C VAL A 98 -10.92 -6.62 3.46
N ALA A 99 -10.88 -6.44 2.13
CA ALA A 99 -12.07 -6.38 1.29
C ALA A 99 -12.87 -7.69 1.25
N LEU A 100 -12.19 -8.84 1.39
CA LEU A 100 -12.88 -10.14 1.52
C LEU A 100 -13.49 -10.35 2.91
N LEU A 101 -12.88 -9.78 3.96
CA LEU A 101 -13.31 -10.00 5.35
C LEU A 101 -14.43 -9.05 5.79
N ILE A 102 -14.41 -7.80 5.34
CA ILE A 102 -15.36 -6.76 5.77
C ILE A 102 -15.90 -5.90 4.60
N PRO A 103 -16.31 -6.50 3.47
CA PRO A 103 -16.71 -5.76 2.26
C PRO A 103 -17.85 -4.76 2.52
N GLN A 104 -18.74 -5.06 3.46
CA GLN A 104 -19.90 -4.23 3.80
C GLN A 104 -19.53 -2.90 4.50
N HIS A 105 -18.31 -2.75 5.01
CA HIS A 105 -17.84 -1.52 5.66
C HIS A 105 -17.02 -0.63 4.73
N ILE A 106 -16.67 -1.11 3.54
CA ILE A 106 -15.80 -0.41 2.60
C ILE A 106 -16.62 0.56 1.73
N ALA A 107 -16.34 1.85 1.88
CA ALA A 107 -16.86 2.91 1.02
C ALA A 107 -16.12 2.93 -0.32
N SER A 108 -14.79 2.83 -0.30
CA SER A 108 -13.97 2.66 -1.50
C SER A 108 -12.72 1.82 -1.23
N LEU A 109 -12.23 1.16 -2.29
CA LEU A 109 -11.01 0.34 -2.27
C LEU A 109 -10.05 0.82 -3.37
N SER A 110 -8.88 1.34 -2.97
CA SER A 110 -7.83 1.77 -3.89
C SER A 110 -6.63 0.82 -3.82
N LEU A 111 -6.37 0.13 -4.92
CA LEU A 111 -5.29 -0.83 -5.10
C LEU A 111 -4.17 -0.18 -5.91
N VAL A 112 -3.11 0.28 -5.24
CA VAL A 112 -2.02 1.06 -5.84
C VAL A 112 -0.79 0.20 -6.00
N SER A 113 -0.22 0.14 -7.22
CA SER A 113 1.05 -0.56 -7.51
C SER A 113 1.10 -1.96 -6.89
N THR A 114 0.05 -2.77 -7.08
CA THR A 114 -0.13 -4.06 -6.41
C THR A 114 -0.56 -5.17 -7.36
N ALA A 115 -0.75 -6.38 -6.83
CA ALA A 115 -1.05 -7.57 -7.60
C ALA A 115 -2.06 -8.47 -6.88
N PRO A 116 -2.85 -9.28 -7.60
CA PRO A 116 -3.65 -10.36 -6.99
C PRO A 116 -2.78 -11.54 -6.57
N ARG A 117 -1.67 -11.70 -7.24
CA ARG A 117 -0.55 -12.61 -6.96
C ARG A 117 0.67 -12.17 -7.75
N LEU A 118 1.86 -12.46 -7.26
CA LEU A 118 3.07 -12.19 -8.02
C LEU A 118 3.29 -13.29 -9.06
N VAL A 119 3.34 -12.89 -10.33
CA VAL A 119 3.70 -13.77 -11.44
C VAL A 119 5.04 -13.35 -12.02
N ARG A 120 5.74 -14.30 -12.62
CA ARG A 120 7.01 -14.00 -13.27
C ARG A 120 6.75 -13.28 -14.60
N THR A 121 7.18 -12.03 -14.69
CA THR A 121 7.04 -11.17 -15.88
C THR A 121 8.35 -11.00 -16.65
N VAL A 122 9.44 -11.60 -16.14
CA VAL A 122 10.77 -11.57 -16.75
C VAL A 122 11.30 -13.00 -16.96
N PRO A 123 12.28 -13.23 -17.86
CA PRO A 123 12.88 -14.55 -18.07
C PRO A 123 13.39 -15.16 -16.76
N PHE A 124 13.38 -16.51 -16.68
CA PHE A 124 13.73 -17.22 -15.43
C PHE A 124 15.12 -16.87 -14.91
N ILE A 125 16.12 -16.83 -15.80
CA ILE A 125 17.51 -16.54 -15.43
C ILE A 125 17.63 -15.12 -14.87
N GLU A 126 16.97 -14.15 -15.49
CA GLU A 126 16.96 -12.76 -15.04
C GLU A 126 16.27 -12.63 -13.67
N ASN A 127 15.12 -13.29 -13.48
CA ASN A 127 14.42 -13.31 -12.21
C ASN A 127 15.29 -13.94 -11.10
N LEU A 128 15.98 -15.05 -11.40
CA LEU A 128 16.87 -15.72 -10.45
C LEU A 128 18.07 -14.82 -10.09
N ARG A 129 18.68 -14.17 -11.09
CA ARG A 129 19.77 -13.21 -10.89
C ARG A 129 19.34 -12.04 -10.01
N GLN A 130 18.17 -11.45 -10.26
CA GLN A 130 17.64 -10.36 -9.45
C GLN A 130 17.39 -10.78 -8.00
N ARG A 131 16.89 -12.00 -7.79
CA ARG A 131 16.67 -12.54 -6.43
C ARG A 131 17.98 -12.82 -5.71
N ILE A 132 18.97 -13.41 -6.39
CA ILE A 132 20.31 -13.65 -5.81
C ILE A 132 20.98 -12.33 -5.45
N ASN A 133 20.91 -11.35 -6.35
CA ASN A 133 21.49 -10.02 -6.15
C ASN A 133 20.93 -9.30 -4.89
N MET A 134 19.70 -9.59 -4.51
CA MET A 134 19.10 -9.02 -3.29
C MET A 134 19.80 -9.48 -1.99
N PHE A 135 20.51 -10.61 -2.04
CA PHE A 135 21.19 -11.18 -0.85
C PHE A 135 22.71 -11.00 -0.88
N ILE A 136 23.28 -10.49 -2.00
CA ILE A 136 24.71 -10.22 -2.11
C ILE A 136 25.01 -8.91 -1.37
N PRO A 137 25.91 -8.92 -0.36
CA PRO A 137 26.38 -7.69 0.28
C PRO A 137 27.06 -6.79 -0.76
N ARG A 138 26.68 -5.53 -0.80
CA ARG A 138 27.25 -4.48 -1.67
C ARG A 138 27.44 -3.22 -0.85
N ASP A 139 28.19 -2.28 -1.40
CA ASP A 139 28.31 -0.95 -0.83
C ASP A 139 26.92 -0.32 -0.68
N ILE A 140 26.73 0.41 0.41
CA ILE A 140 25.43 0.96 0.79
C ILE A 140 24.85 1.87 -0.31
N ASP A 141 25.71 2.68 -0.95
CA ASP A 141 25.29 3.58 -2.02
C ASP A 141 24.76 2.83 -3.23
N VAL A 142 25.42 1.73 -3.62
CA VAL A 142 24.97 0.85 -4.71
C VAL A 142 23.61 0.22 -4.37
N GLN A 143 23.43 -0.21 -3.12
CA GLN A 143 22.14 -0.77 -2.69
C GLN A 143 21.02 0.28 -2.73
N LEU A 144 21.30 1.51 -2.29
CA LEU A 144 20.34 2.61 -2.28
C LEU A 144 19.93 2.99 -3.71
N ASP A 145 20.91 3.06 -4.62
CA ASP A 145 20.65 3.33 -6.04
C ASP A 145 19.79 2.24 -6.69
N GLU A 146 20.10 0.97 -6.42
CA GLU A 146 19.30 -0.14 -6.94
C GLU A 146 17.86 -0.12 -6.42
N ILE A 147 17.66 0.20 -5.15
CA ILE A 147 16.32 0.30 -4.57
C ILE A 147 15.59 1.51 -5.15
N ALA A 148 16.24 2.68 -5.20
CA ALA A 148 15.67 3.88 -5.77
C ALA A 148 15.22 3.64 -7.22
N HIS A 149 16.08 3.06 -8.04
CA HIS A 149 15.79 2.73 -9.43
C HIS A 149 14.64 1.73 -9.60
N ARG A 150 14.43 0.81 -8.66
CA ARG A 150 13.29 -0.11 -8.70
C ARG A 150 11.98 0.54 -8.32
N LEU A 151 12.03 1.52 -7.43
CA LEU A 151 10.86 2.16 -6.83
C LEU A 151 10.36 3.35 -7.64
N PHE A 152 11.26 4.10 -8.27
CA PHE A 152 10.95 5.38 -8.91
C PHE A 152 11.35 5.41 -10.37
N SER A 153 10.77 6.32 -11.13
CA SER A 153 11.24 6.67 -12.47
C SER A 153 12.58 7.41 -12.39
N ASP A 154 13.41 7.23 -13.43
CA ASP A 154 14.71 7.90 -13.51
C ASP A 154 14.55 9.43 -13.62
N GLU A 155 13.43 9.87 -14.19
CA GLU A 155 13.08 11.28 -14.29
C GLU A 155 12.82 11.87 -12.91
N PHE A 156 11.97 11.23 -12.11
CA PHE A 156 11.66 11.68 -10.75
C PHE A 156 12.90 11.74 -9.85
N LEU A 157 13.76 10.73 -9.91
CA LEU A 157 14.97 10.69 -9.08
C LEU A 157 15.91 11.86 -9.35
N LYS A 158 15.98 12.37 -10.59
CA LYS A 158 16.84 13.48 -11.00
C LYS A 158 16.23 14.86 -10.71
N GLN A 159 14.94 14.93 -10.47
CA GLN A 159 14.26 16.20 -10.18
C GLN A 159 14.76 16.78 -8.86
N PRO A 160 14.83 18.13 -8.74
CA PRO A 160 15.08 18.78 -7.48
C PRO A 160 14.07 18.35 -6.41
N ASP A 161 14.54 18.12 -5.19
CA ASP A 161 13.64 17.91 -4.07
C ASP A 161 12.88 19.19 -3.76
N THR A 162 11.55 19.13 -3.86
CA THR A 162 10.64 20.24 -3.55
C THR A 162 9.95 20.09 -2.21
N GLU A 163 10.18 18.97 -1.51
CA GLU A 163 9.63 18.78 -0.18
C GLU A 163 10.32 19.74 0.80
N GLN A 164 9.52 20.48 1.57
CA GLN A 164 10.05 21.39 2.59
C GLN A 164 10.99 20.64 3.54
N PRO A 165 11.99 21.33 4.13
CA PRO A 165 12.93 20.68 5.01
C PRO A 165 12.20 19.78 5.99
N ALA A 166 12.72 18.56 6.17
CA ALA A 166 12.32 17.75 7.29
C ALA A 166 12.51 18.56 8.58
N ASP A 167 11.90 18.16 9.67
CA ASP A 167 12.10 18.79 11.00
C ASP A 167 13.58 18.97 11.38
N SER A 168 14.48 18.24 10.71
CA SER A 168 15.94 18.36 10.81
C SER A 168 16.55 19.59 10.13
N GLY A 169 15.80 20.37 9.34
CA GLY A 169 16.32 21.48 8.55
C GLY A 169 17.22 21.09 7.38
N LEU A 170 17.30 19.80 7.03
CA LEU A 170 18.12 19.31 5.93
C LEU A 170 17.43 19.49 4.59
N ASN A 171 18.12 20.10 3.64
CA ASN A 171 17.70 20.19 2.25
C ASN A 171 18.47 19.17 1.41
N TYR A 172 17.77 18.47 0.55
CA TYR A 172 18.37 17.50 -0.36
C TYR A 172 18.37 18.05 -1.79
N PRO A 173 19.48 17.90 -2.54
CA PRO A 173 19.56 18.41 -3.91
C PRO A 173 18.52 17.78 -4.85
N THR A 174 18.28 16.46 -4.71
CA THR A 174 17.38 15.70 -5.57
C THR A 174 16.45 14.79 -4.77
N ASN A 175 15.38 14.32 -5.42
CA ASN A 175 14.49 13.31 -4.85
C ASN A 175 15.22 12.00 -4.52
N ARG A 176 16.26 11.65 -5.31
CA ARG A 176 17.15 10.50 -5.01
C ARG A 176 17.87 10.68 -3.67
N ASP A 177 18.41 11.88 -3.41
CA ASP A 177 19.15 12.15 -2.18
C ASP A 177 18.23 12.12 -0.96
N ARG A 178 17.03 12.68 -1.07
CA ARG A 178 16.00 12.56 -0.02
C ARG A 178 15.62 11.11 0.25
N PHE A 179 15.38 10.33 -0.81
CA PHE A 179 15.06 8.91 -0.65
C PHE A 179 16.21 8.15 0.03
N ALA A 180 17.44 8.36 -0.40
CA ALA A 180 18.62 7.72 0.18
C ALA A 180 18.77 8.05 1.67
N ALA A 181 18.58 9.32 2.06
CA ALA A 181 18.62 9.74 3.46
C ALA A 181 17.53 9.03 4.28
N SER A 182 16.29 8.99 3.79
CA SER A 182 15.19 8.32 4.50
C SER A 182 15.39 6.80 4.62
N GLU A 183 16.02 6.16 3.64
CA GLU A 183 16.39 4.73 3.71
C GLU A 183 17.53 4.48 4.70
N LEU A 184 18.52 5.39 4.77
CA LEU A 184 19.60 5.32 5.75
C LEU A 184 19.07 5.47 7.17
N ASP A 185 18.20 6.46 7.44
CA ASP A 185 17.57 6.66 8.75
C ASP A 185 16.82 5.42 9.18
N LYS A 186 16.01 4.85 8.27
CA LYS A 186 15.31 3.59 8.53
C LYS A 186 16.26 2.44 8.88
N ARG A 187 17.41 2.32 8.20
CA ARG A 187 18.41 1.26 8.47
C ARG A 187 19.17 1.48 9.76
N HIS A 188 19.29 2.72 10.24
CA HIS A 188 19.86 3.04 11.54
C HIS A 188 18.91 2.73 12.69
N ASP A 189 17.61 2.69 12.44
CA ASP A 189 16.59 2.27 13.41
C ASP A 189 16.58 0.75 13.58
N LYS A 190 17.49 0.25 14.41
CA LYS A 190 17.67 -1.19 14.65
C LYS A 190 16.48 -1.85 15.35
N GLU A 191 15.68 -1.07 16.07
CA GLU A 191 14.48 -1.55 16.74
C GLU A 191 13.29 -1.58 15.80
N GLY A 192 13.10 -0.54 15.01
CA GLY A 192 12.01 -0.44 14.04
C GLY A 192 12.23 -1.28 12.78
N PHE A 193 13.47 -1.31 12.23
CA PHE A 193 13.79 -2.06 11.01
C PHE A 193 14.65 -3.29 11.32
N THR A 194 14.00 -4.44 11.45
CA THR A 194 14.72 -5.71 11.66
C THR A 194 14.80 -6.54 10.39
N ARG A 195 15.96 -7.14 10.11
CA ARG A 195 16.14 -8.06 8.99
C ARG A 195 15.11 -9.20 9.01
N LYS A 196 14.80 -9.72 10.21
CA LYS A 196 13.81 -10.78 10.40
C LYS A 196 12.42 -10.33 10.00
N GLY A 197 11.97 -9.17 10.49
CA GLY A 197 10.67 -8.60 10.14
C GLY A 197 10.54 -8.37 8.65
N PHE A 198 11.58 -7.81 8.01
CA PHE A 198 11.62 -7.62 6.55
C PHE A 198 11.48 -8.94 5.79
N ILE A 199 12.24 -9.99 6.16
CA ILE A 199 12.16 -11.30 5.50
C ILE A 199 10.77 -11.92 5.68
N LEU A 200 10.18 -11.84 6.88
CA LEU A 200 8.85 -12.39 7.13
C LEU A 200 7.75 -11.66 6.34
N GLN A 201 7.86 -10.33 6.19
CA GLN A 201 6.99 -9.56 5.30
C GLN A 201 7.22 -9.93 3.83
N ALA A 202 8.46 -10.11 3.39
CA ALA A 202 8.79 -10.52 2.02
C ALA A 202 8.20 -11.90 1.69
N ILE A 203 8.24 -12.82 2.65
CA ILE A 203 7.57 -14.13 2.53
C ILE A 203 6.06 -13.94 2.40
N ALA A 204 5.44 -13.11 3.26
CA ALA A 204 4.00 -12.85 3.22
C ALA A 204 3.56 -12.28 1.86
N ALA A 205 4.28 -11.30 1.33
CA ALA A 205 4.02 -10.72 0.01
C ALA A 205 4.26 -11.73 -1.13
N GLY A 206 5.35 -12.51 -1.06
CA GLY A 206 5.69 -13.49 -2.07
C GLY A 206 4.72 -14.69 -2.13
N TRP A 207 4.04 -14.97 -1.03
CA TRP A 207 3.03 -16.05 -0.94
C TRP A 207 1.60 -15.54 -1.08
N HIS A 208 1.43 -14.22 -1.20
CA HIS A 208 0.10 -13.68 -1.45
C HIS A 208 -0.48 -14.22 -2.75
N HIS A 209 -1.68 -14.78 -2.66
CA HIS A 209 -2.37 -15.33 -3.81
C HIS A 209 -3.89 -15.14 -3.67
N LYS A 210 -4.47 -14.41 -4.61
CA LYS A 210 -5.92 -14.38 -4.82
C LYS A 210 -6.23 -15.02 -6.18
N SER A 211 -7.16 -15.96 -6.16
CA SER A 211 -7.70 -16.53 -7.39
C SER A 211 -8.59 -15.47 -8.09
N ALA A 212 -8.81 -15.65 -9.40
CA ALA A 212 -9.74 -14.79 -10.15
C ALA A 212 -11.15 -14.78 -9.52
N LYS A 213 -11.59 -15.92 -8.95
CA LYS A 213 -12.87 -15.99 -8.24
C LYS A 213 -12.91 -15.11 -6.99
N GLN A 214 -11.82 -15.07 -6.20
CA GLN A 214 -11.75 -14.21 -5.02
C GLN A 214 -11.69 -12.72 -5.39
N ILE A 215 -10.99 -12.36 -6.48
CA ILE A 215 -10.96 -10.99 -6.98
C ILE A 215 -12.35 -10.58 -7.51
N ALA A 216 -13.02 -11.44 -8.26
CA ALA A 216 -14.40 -11.19 -8.69
C ALA A 216 -15.36 -11.04 -7.50
N GLN A 217 -15.18 -11.85 -6.45
CA GLN A 217 -15.96 -11.74 -5.20
C GLN A 217 -15.76 -10.37 -4.53
N ILE A 218 -14.52 -9.84 -4.49
CA ILE A 218 -14.26 -8.47 -4.00
C ILE A 218 -15.07 -7.46 -4.82
N ALA A 219 -15.03 -7.57 -6.15
CA ALA A 219 -15.73 -6.67 -7.04
C ALA A 219 -17.26 -6.71 -6.84
N GLU A 220 -17.81 -7.88 -6.60
CA GLU A 220 -19.25 -8.07 -6.35
C GLU A 220 -19.68 -7.54 -4.98
N GLN A 221 -18.89 -7.80 -3.93
CA GLN A 221 -19.27 -7.46 -2.55
C GLN A 221 -18.99 -6.00 -2.19
N VAL A 222 -17.89 -5.43 -2.68
CA VAL A 222 -17.56 -4.02 -2.48
C VAL A 222 -18.37 -3.13 -3.41
N GLY A 223 -18.57 -3.55 -4.67
CA GLY A 223 -19.14 -2.79 -5.76
C GLY A 223 -18.03 -2.25 -6.66
N ARG A 224 -18.09 -2.57 -7.97
CA ARG A 224 -17.05 -2.20 -8.95
C ARG A 224 -16.81 -0.71 -9.02
N GLU A 225 -17.88 0.08 -8.96
CA GLU A 225 -17.85 1.54 -8.97
C GLU A 225 -17.08 2.16 -7.79
N ARG A 226 -16.86 1.39 -6.73
CA ARG A 226 -16.14 1.77 -5.51
C ARG A 226 -14.67 1.36 -5.55
N ILE A 227 -14.22 0.65 -6.58
CA ILE A 227 -12.88 0.10 -6.68
C ILE A 227 -12.06 0.88 -7.69
N ALA A 228 -10.83 1.21 -7.31
CA ALA A 228 -9.82 1.79 -8.18
C ALA A 228 -8.55 0.93 -8.20
N VAL A 229 -8.00 0.73 -9.39
CA VAL A 229 -6.66 0.16 -9.61
C VAL A 229 -5.79 1.24 -10.22
N LEU A 230 -4.68 1.55 -9.54
CA LEU A 230 -3.79 2.66 -9.89
C LEU A 230 -2.37 2.14 -10.07
N HIS A 231 -1.72 2.43 -11.20
CA HIS A 231 -0.40 1.87 -11.49
C HIS A 231 0.44 2.77 -12.40
N GLY A 232 1.76 2.74 -12.18
CA GLY A 232 2.73 3.35 -13.07
C GLY A 232 3.24 2.35 -14.10
N THR A 233 3.38 2.76 -15.38
CA THR A 233 3.84 1.83 -16.43
C THR A 233 5.32 1.47 -16.32
N TYR A 234 6.09 2.21 -15.53
CA TYR A 234 7.52 2.00 -15.30
C TYR A 234 7.81 1.34 -13.94
N ASP A 235 6.80 0.74 -13.32
CA ASP A 235 6.95 -0.01 -12.07
C ASP A 235 7.84 -1.25 -12.30
N ARG A 236 9.02 -1.23 -11.69
CA ARG A 236 10.02 -2.31 -11.77
C ARG A 236 9.95 -3.28 -10.57
N MET A 237 9.07 -3.00 -9.59
CA MET A 237 8.84 -3.87 -8.44
C MET A 237 7.70 -4.83 -8.69
N ILE A 238 6.53 -4.30 -9.03
CA ILE A 238 5.33 -5.03 -9.42
C ILE A 238 4.94 -4.50 -10.79
N THR A 239 5.36 -5.20 -11.84
CA THR A 239 5.21 -4.71 -13.22
C THR A 239 3.76 -4.43 -13.59
N PHE A 240 3.54 -3.52 -14.52
CA PHE A 240 2.22 -3.07 -14.99
C PHE A 240 1.28 -4.22 -15.38
N HIS A 241 1.81 -5.34 -15.85
CA HIS A 241 1.04 -6.55 -16.14
C HIS A 241 0.15 -7.00 -14.96
N HIS A 242 0.59 -6.79 -13.72
CA HIS A 242 -0.21 -7.16 -12.53
C HIS A 242 -1.45 -6.26 -12.35
N ALA A 243 -1.37 -4.99 -12.78
CA ALA A 243 -2.53 -4.11 -12.79
C ALA A 243 -3.54 -4.53 -13.87
N GLU A 244 -3.05 -4.98 -15.04
CA GLU A 244 -3.90 -5.55 -16.10
C GLU A 244 -4.62 -6.80 -15.61
N MET A 245 -3.92 -7.69 -14.88
CA MET A 245 -4.53 -8.86 -14.25
C MET A 245 -5.63 -8.47 -13.24
N LEU A 246 -5.40 -7.44 -12.41
CA LEU A 246 -6.41 -6.95 -11.47
C LEU A 246 -7.62 -6.39 -12.22
N LYS A 247 -7.40 -5.56 -13.24
CA LYS A 247 -8.46 -5.00 -14.08
C LYS A 247 -9.32 -6.10 -14.70
N GLU A 248 -8.68 -7.08 -15.33
CA GLU A 248 -9.37 -8.22 -15.96
C GLU A 248 -10.23 -8.99 -14.96
N GLN A 249 -9.67 -9.30 -13.78
CA GLN A 249 -10.34 -10.13 -12.78
C GLN A 249 -11.41 -9.39 -11.97
N LEU A 250 -11.28 -8.07 -11.78
CA LEU A 250 -12.30 -7.22 -11.16
C LEU A 250 -13.47 -6.95 -12.13
N GLY A 251 -13.18 -6.94 -13.43
CA GLY A 251 -14.17 -6.69 -14.49
C GLY A 251 -14.43 -5.22 -14.76
N GLU A 252 -15.38 -4.97 -15.67
CA GLU A 252 -15.75 -3.61 -16.08
C GLU A 252 -16.46 -2.84 -14.95
N GLY A 253 -16.36 -1.52 -14.98
CA GLY A 253 -17.00 -0.63 -13.99
C GLY A 253 -16.09 -0.14 -12.88
N ILE A 254 -14.86 -0.69 -12.76
CA ILE A 254 -13.85 -0.15 -11.85
C ILE A 254 -13.20 1.11 -12.43
N GLN A 255 -12.58 1.91 -11.57
CA GLN A 255 -11.68 2.97 -12.00
C GLN A 255 -10.30 2.38 -12.28
N PHE A 256 -9.76 2.63 -13.47
CA PHE A 256 -8.43 2.17 -13.85
C PHE A 256 -7.60 3.38 -14.29
N LYS A 257 -6.70 3.84 -13.41
CA LYS A 257 -5.83 5.00 -13.65
C LYS A 257 -4.39 4.53 -13.85
N VAL A 258 -3.82 4.98 -14.94
CA VAL A 258 -2.46 4.62 -15.35
C VAL A 258 -1.63 5.88 -15.52
N TRP A 259 -0.44 5.92 -14.89
CA TRP A 259 0.54 6.97 -15.09
C TRP A 259 1.67 6.47 -15.98
N GLN A 260 1.79 7.10 -17.15
CA GLN A 260 2.82 6.74 -18.12
C GLN A 260 4.21 7.15 -17.63
N GLY A 261 5.18 6.22 -17.71
CA GLY A 261 6.57 6.48 -17.31
C GLY A 261 6.82 6.56 -15.81
N LYS A 262 5.79 6.43 -14.96
CA LYS A 262 5.94 6.50 -13.49
C LYS A 262 6.22 5.14 -12.87
N GLY A 263 6.93 5.17 -11.73
CA GLY A 263 7.39 3.97 -11.03
C GLY A 263 6.38 3.39 -10.05
N HIS A 264 6.92 2.72 -9.04
CA HIS A 264 6.18 1.98 -8.02
C HIS A 264 5.56 2.87 -6.93
N VAL A 265 6.23 3.98 -6.58
CA VAL A 265 5.84 4.83 -5.43
C VAL A 265 5.10 6.07 -5.92
N LEU A 266 3.92 5.87 -6.47
CA LEU A 266 3.07 6.94 -7.03
C LEU A 266 2.71 8.01 -5.99
N MET A 267 2.64 7.66 -4.71
CA MET A 267 2.38 8.59 -3.62
C MET A 267 3.47 9.66 -3.45
N TRP A 268 4.63 9.46 -4.08
CA TRP A 268 5.72 10.44 -4.13
C TRP A 268 5.85 11.06 -5.52
N GLU A 269 5.80 10.24 -6.58
CA GLU A 269 6.00 10.74 -7.95
C GLU A 269 4.83 11.59 -8.45
N GLU A 270 3.63 11.29 -7.98
CA GLU A 270 2.37 11.90 -8.44
C GLU A 270 1.50 12.30 -7.25
N GLU A 271 2.11 12.93 -6.24
CA GLU A 271 1.45 13.26 -4.97
C GLU A 271 0.12 13.99 -5.18
N ASP A 272 0.16 15.11 -5.92
CA ASP A 272 -1.01 15.97 -6.10
C ASP A 272 -2.10 15.29 -6.92
N GLU A 273 -1.73 14.65 -8.03
CA GLU A 273 -2.70 13.97 -8.90
C GLU A 273 -3.29 12.74 -8.22
N LEU A 274 -2.48 11.99 -7.45
CA LEU A 274 -2.96 10.86 -6.67
C LEU A 274 -3.92 11.31 -5.57
N ASN A 275 -3.57 12.35 -4.82
CA ASN A 275 -4.42 12.88 -3.76
C ASN A 275 -5.76 13.39 -4.32
N ALA A 276 -5.73 14.14 -5.43
CA ALA A 276 -6.94 14.62 -6.10
C ALA A 276 -7.81 13.46 -6.62
N PHE A 277 -7.20 12.45 -7.23
CA PHE A 277 -7.92 11.26 -7.69
C PHE A 277 -8.58 10.51 -6.54
N LEU A 278 -7.87 10.31 -5.42
CA LEU A 278 -8.42 9.64 -4.24
C LEU A 278 -9.57 10.43 -3.63
N GLU A 279 -9.44 11.77 -3.52
CA GLU A 279 -10.51 12.62 -3.00
C GLU A 279 -11.77 12.56 -3.87
N ASP A 280 -11.62 12.61 -5.20
CA ASP A 280 -12.74 12.47 -6.13
C ASP A 280 -13.42 11.09 -6.00
N LEU A 281 -12.62 10.02 -5.93
CA LEU A 281 -13.14 8.68 -5.69
C LEU A 281 -13.93 8.60 -4.37
N PHE A 282 -13.40 9.18 -3.29
CA PHE A 282 -14.04 9.15 -1.97
C PHE A 282 -15.40 9.87 -2.02
N LYS A 283 -15.43 11.11 -2.52
CA LYS A 283 -16.67 11.91 -2.65
C LYS A 283 -17.71 11.19 -3.50
N ARG A 284 -17.29 10.62 -4.63
CA ARG A 284 -18.21 9.87 -5.51
C ARG A 284 -18.79 8.64 -4.80
N CYS A 285 -17.95 7.89 -4.07
CA CYS A 285 -18.37 6.69 -3.37
C CYS A 285 -19.28 6.98 -2.16
N GLU A 286 -19.10 8.13 -1.49
CA GLU A 286 -20.00 8.61 -0.44
C GLU A 286 -21.41 8.93 -0.98
N GLY A 287 -21.48 9.43 -2.22
CA GLY A 287 -22.74 9.71 -2.92
C GLY A 287 -23.50 8.47 -3.45
N LEU A 288 -22.85 7.30 -3.48
CA LEU A 288 -23.52 6.06 -3.88
C LEU A 288 -24.40 5.57 -2.73
N SER A 289 -25.59 5.12 -3.07
CA SER A 289 -26.55 4.56 -2.09
C SER A 289 -25.90 3.49 -1.22
N ARG A 290 -26.15 3.57 0.05
CA ARG A 290 -25.62 2.70 1.10
C ARG A 290 -26.19 1.29 1.02
#